data_b6867314d4ddadbd5fca8d7036a9552a
#
_entry.id   b6867314d4ddadbd5fca8d7036a9552a
#
_cell.length_a   1.000
_cell.length_b   1.000
_cell.length_c   1.000
_cell.angle_alpha   90.00
_cell.angle_beta   90.00
_cell.angle_gamma   90.00
#
_symmetry.space_group_name_H-M   'P 1'
#
loop_
_entity.id
_entity.type
_entity.pdbx_description
1 polymer ?
#
loop_
_entity_poly.entity_id
_entity_poly.type
_entity_poly.pdbx_seq_one_letter_code
_entity_poly.pdbx_strand_id
1 'polypeptide(L)'
;MLSDMRFGLFGGAQTGGGRGFHDFIDFNVEAEALGYHSTFCVEHHFTGWSQISATLNLLTWLAARTRALRVGTAVMVLPWHNPVLLAEQVAVLDVLSGGRVDLGIGKGYRHTEFRGFCIPIEESQARFDEALEVMTKSWTSTERFSHRGRYWHFDDIVVEPRPVQEPHPLLWMTGGSPPSIRRVAAYGANLLLDQFAQAEVIGQRIAMFKAEIETRGRAFDPMSVAVARDVYVAKDEADMKAALARAAEVRRRTIEVSRAPDRQGGSHILTYDHDEAGNSAAVYGSPDEIAMKLETLRAVGVGYVLASFGGSRESLQRFAREIAPAFS
;
A
#
# COMPACT_ATOMS: atom_id res chain seq x y z
N MET A 1 5.15 -5.16 -27.27
CA MET A 1 6.36 -4.96 -26.46
C MET A 1 5.93 -5.06 -25.01
N LEU A 2 6.64 -5.84 -24.17
CA LEU A 2 6.43 -5.87 -22.75
C LEU A 2 6.88 -4.49 -22.21
N SER A 3 6.04 -3.87 -21.36
CA SER A 3 6.38 -2.57 -20.76
C SER A 3 7.51 -2.73 -19.74
N ASP A 4 8.30 -1.69 -19.53
CA ASP A 4 9.25 -1.61 -18.44
C ASP A 4 8.53 -1.80 -17.10
N MET A 5 9.20 -2.40 -16.14
CA MET A 5 8.66 -2.58 -14.80
C MET A 5 9.17 -1.48 -13.86
N ARG A 6 8.27 -0.99 -13.02
CA ARG A 6 8.60 -0.05 -11.96
C ARG A 6 8.73 -0.76 -10.63
N PHE A 7 9.72 -0.36 -9.83
CA PHE A 7 9.94 -0.91 -8.49
C PHE A 7 9.80 0.17 -7.44
N GLY A 8 8.97 -0.12 -6.43
CA GLY A 8 8.85 0.65 -5.21
C GLY A 8 9.04 -0.24 -4.00
N LEU A 9 8.95 0.34 -2.81
CA LEU A 9 9.03 -0.37 -1.54
C LEU A 9 7.64 -0.54 -0.92
N PHE A 10 7.47 -1.63 -0.16
CA PHE A 10 6.26 -1.92 0.60
C PHE A 10 6.60 -2.32 2.03
N GLY A 11 5.83 -1.83 2.99
CA GLY A 11 5.96 -2.25 4.38
C GLY A 11 5.79 -1.12 5.36
N GLY A 12 6.36 -1.25 6.54
CA GLY A 12 6.30 -0.25 7.59
C GLY A 12 7.49 -0.31 8.51
N ALA A 13 7.71 0.76 9.24
CA ALA A 13 8.70 0.82 10.28
C ALA A 13 8.24 0.03 11.52
N GLN A 14 9.17 -0.67 12.15
CA GLN A 14 8.98 -1.28 13.45
C GLN A 14 10.04 -0.75 14.40
N THR A 15 9.65 -0.30 15.58
CA THR A 15 10.58 0.20 16.59
C THR A 15 11.05 -0.90 17.53
N GLY A 16 11.76 -1.87 17.05
CA GLY A 16 12.52 -2.78 17.91
C GLY A 16 13.67 -2.03 18.59
N GLY A 17 13.39 -1.25 19.66
CA GLY A 17 14.45 -0.62 20.46
C GLY A 17 14.87 0.81 20.06
N GLY A 18 13.95 1.68 19.62
CA GLY A 18 14.15 3.14 19.53
C GLY A 18 14.82 3.67 18.28
N ARG A 19 15.57 2.92 17.53
CA ARG A 19 16.18 3.35 16.25
C ARG A 19 15.39 2.95 15.01
N GLY A 20 14.38 2.09 15.13
CA GLY A 20 13.68 1.50 13.98
C GLY A 20 13.07 2.49 12.99
N PHE A 21 12.60 3.65 13.45
CA PHE A 21 12.10 4.70 12.55
C PHE A 21 13.25 5.41 11.81
N HIS A 22 14.37 5.66 12.49
CA HIS A 22 15.56 6.22 11.84
C HIS A 22 16.13 5.24 10.81
N ASP A 23 16.23 3.96 11.18
CA ASP A 23 16.72 2.91 10.27
C ASP A 23 15.80 2.77 9.05
N PHE A 24 14.49 2.91 9.23
CA PHE A 24 13.52 2.93 8.14
C PHE A 24 13.72 4.14 7.22
N ILE A 25 13.92 5.34 7.78
CA ILE A 25 14.21 6.54 6.97
C ILE A 25 15.50 6.36 6.18
N ASP A 26 16.57 5.93 6.82
CA ASP A 26 17.87 5.73 6.17
C ASP A 26 17.83 4.63 5.10
N PHE A 27 17.02 3.57 5.31
CA PHE A 27 16.76 2.54 4.31
C PHE A 27 16.07 3.09 3.07
N ASN A 28 15.09 3.98 3.24
CA ASN A 28 14.36 4.59 2.14
C ASN A 28 15.15 5.69 1.42
N VAL A 29 16.01 6.42 2.13
CA VAL A 29 16.97 7.36 1.50
C VAL A 29 17.96 6.59 0.63
N GLU A 30 18.45 5.44 1.09
CA GLU A 30 19.29 4.57 0.28
C GLU A 30 18.55 4.00 -0.94
N ALA A 31 17.28 3.62 -0.77
CA ALA A 31 16.45 3.15 -1.87
C ALA A 31 16.27 4.22 -2.96
N GLU A 32 16.05 5.49 -2.58
CA GLU A 32 16.04 6.58 -3.55
C GLU A 32 17.35 6.66 -4.35
N ALA A 33 18.48 6.59 -3.67
CA ALA A 33 19.81 6.63 -4.31
C ALA A 33 20.06 5.43 -5.24
N LEU A 34 19.38 4.31 -5.00
CA LEU A 34 19.41 3.10 -5.82
C LEU A 34 18.38 3.10 -6.96
N GLY A 35 17.56 4.16 -7.09
CA GLY A 35 16.60 4.31 -8.19
C GLY A 35 15.20 3.70 -7.94
N TYR A 36 14.87 3.31 -6.71
CA TYR A 36 13.49 2.93 -6.39
C TYR A 36 12.54 4.12 -6.54
N HIS A 37 11.38 3.87 -7.13
CA HIS A 37 10.43 4.90 -7.50
C HIS A 37 9.63 5.47 -6.31
N SER A 38 9.26 4.61 -5.36
CA SER A 38 8.37 4.96 -4.26
C SER A 38 8.59 4.12 -3.02
N THR A 39 7.98 4.55 -1.92
CA THR A 39 7.72 3.71 -0.76
C THR A 39 6.26 3.81 -0.35
N PHE A 40 5.64 2.67 -0.04
CA PHE A 40 4.27 2.58 0.46
C PHE A 40 4.27 2.03 1.88
N CYS A 41 3.86 2.87 2.83
CA CYS A 41 3.83 2.53 4.25
C CYS A 41 2.44 2.06 4.69
N VAL A 42 2.42 1.02 5.52
CA VAL A 42 1.20 0.55 6.17
C VAL A 42 0.80 1.47 7.33
N GLU A 43 -0.47 1.44 7.73
CA GLU A 43 -0.97 1.99 8.99
C GLU A 43 -1.49 0.83 9.84
N HIS A 44 -0.94 0.68 11.07
CA HIS A 44 -1.40 -0.34 12.00
C HIS A 44 -1.41 0.18 13.45
N HIS A 45 -2.44 -0.21 14.20
CA HIS A 45 -2.65 0.22 15.56
C HIS A 45 -2.76 -0.97 16.52
N PHE A 46 -2.41 -0.75 17.79
CA PHE A 46 -2.63 -1.69 18.89
C PHE A 46 -2.03 -3.09 18.72
N THR A 47 -0.99 -3.21 17.89
CA THR A 47 -0.36 -4.51 17.59
C THR A 47 0.55 -5.03 18.71
N GLY A 48 1.03 -4.15 19.59
CA GLY A 48 2.04 -4.48 20.61
C GLY A 48 3.46 -4.67 20.06
N TRP A 49 3.69 -4.45 18.76
CA TRP A 49 5.00 -4.65 18.11
C TRP A 49 5.67 -3.36 17.67
N SER A 50 5.20 -2.23 18.18
CA SER A 50 5.71 -0.90 17.80
C SER A 50 5.67 -0.63 16.29
N GLN A 51 4.65 -1.14 15.59
CA GLN A 51 4.40 -0.81 14.20
C GLN A 51 4.02 0.66 14.06
N ILE A 52 4.26 1.23 12.86
CA ILE A 52 3.87 2.61 12.57
C ILE A 52 2.34 2.78 12.62
N SER A 53 1.91 3.75 13.40
CA SER A 53 0.50 4.14 13.53
C SER A 53 0.22 5.55 12.98
N ALA A 54 1.17 6.49 13.16
CA ALA A 54 1.09 7.84 12.63
C ALA A 54 1.84 7.94 11.29
N THR A 55 1.35 7.23 10.29
CA THR A 55 2.04 6.99 9.00
C THR A 55 2.37 8.29 8.28
N LEU A 56 1.45 9.26 8.23
CA LEU A 56 1.71 10.55 7.56
C LEU A 56 2.84 11.34 8.21
N ASN A 57 3.00 11.27 9.56
CA ASN A 57 4.10 11.94 10.24
C ASN A 57 5.46 11.37 9.81
N LEU A 58 5.56 10.02 9.69
CA LEU A 58 6.76 9.36 9.22
C LEU A 58 7.06 9.69 7.74
N LEU A 59 6.03 9.67 6.91
CA LEU A 59 6.15 10.01 5.49
C LEU A 59 6.53 11.48 5.27
N THR A 60 6.05 12.39 6.12
CA THR A 60 6.46 13.82 6.07
C THR A 60 7.95 13.96 6.36
N TRP A 61 8.45 13.25 7.37
CA TRP A 61 9.88 13.26 7.66
C TRP A 61 10.69 12.62 6.53
N LEU A 62 10.23 11.50 5.97
CA LEU A 62 10.87 10.87 4.82
C LEU A 62 10.89 11.79 3.59
N ALA A 63 9.78 12.47 3.31
CA ALA A 63 9.70 13.41 2.20
C ALA A 63 10.72 14.57 2.32
N ALA A 64 11.00 15.03 3.55
CA ALA A 64 12.03 16.04 3.83
C ALA A 64 13.47 15.51 3.63
N ARG A 65 13.67 14.19 3.69
CA ARG A 65 14.97 13.52 3.53
C ARG A 65 15.22 12.99 2.11
N THR A 66 14.21 13.05 1.25
CA THR A 66 14.24 12.56 -0.14
C THR A 66 13.82 13.66 -1.11
N ARG A 67 14.14 13.50 -2.40
CA ARG A 67 13.87 14.51 -3.44
C ARG A 67 12.96 14.00 -4.56
N ALA A 68 13.09 12.74 -4.94
CA ALA A 68 12.39 12.11 -6.05
C ALA A 68 11.51 10.94 -5.62
N LEU A 69 11.85 10.26 -4.52
CA LEU A 69 11.09 9.13 -4.00
C LEU A 69 9.64 9.55 -3.70
N ARG A 70 8.67 8.88 -4.35
CA ARG A 70 7.27 9.10 -4.03
C ARG A 70 6.94 8.44 -2.69
N VAL A 71 6.09 9.10 -1.90
CA VAL A 71 5.71 8.66 -0.56
C VAL A 71 4.24 8.26 -0.56
N GLY A 72 3.99 6.99 -0.28
CA GLY A 72 2.66 6.41 -0.37
C GLY A 72 2.21 5.72 0.92
N THR A 73 0.92 5.46 0.99
CA THR A 73 0.31 4.65 2.05
C THR A 73 -0.30 3.37 1.48
N ALA A 74 -0.21 2.27 2.21
CA ALA A 74 -0.80 0.99 1.80
C ALA A 74 -1.34 0.21 3.02
N VAL A 75 -2.39 0.73 3.66
CA VAL A 75 -3.21 1.89 3.30
C VAL A 75 -3.52 2.75 4.53
N MET A 76 -3.93 4.01 4.36
CA MET A 76 -4.65 4.75 5.40
C MET A 76 -6.05 4.16 5.56
N VAL A 77 -6.47 3.90 6.78
CA VAL A 77 -7.75 3.22 7.07
C VAL A 77 -8.81 4.25 7.43
N LEU A 78 -9.56 4.73 6.45
CA LEU A 78 -10.46 5.88 6.57
C LEU A 78 -11.51 5.81 7.68
N PRO A 79 -12.09 4.62 8.06
CA PRO A 79 -13.20 4.58 9.01
C PRO A 79 -12.96 5.22 10.38
N TRP A 80 -11.74 5.31 10.85
CA TRP A 80 -11.43 5.92 12.15
C TRP A 80 -10.78 7.31 12.06
N HIS A 81 -10.50 7.81 10.86
CA HIS A 81 -9.98 9.17 10.70
C HIS A 81 -11.10 10.19 10.54
N ASN A 82 -10.94 11.37 11.14
CA ASN A 82 -11.73 12.51 10.73
C ASN A 82 -11.35 12.89 9.29
N PRO A 83 -12.28 12.84 8.32
CA PRO A 83 -11.93 12.99 6.92
C PRO A 83 -11.44 14.38 6.52
N VAL A 84 -11.91 15.43 7.19
CA VAL A 84 -11.44 16.80 6.94
C VAL A 84 -10.01 16.96 7.45
N LEU A 85 -9.75 16.56 8.70
CA LEU A 85 -8.41 16.62 9.26
C LEU A 85 -7.40 15.76 8.47
N LEU A 86 -7.81 14.57 8.02
CA LEU A 86 -6.97 13.73 7.18
C LEU A 86 -6.71 14.38 5.81
N ALA A 87 -7.71 15.03 5.21
CA ALA A 87 -7.55 15.74 3.93
C ALA A 87 -6.55 16.90 4.06
N GLU A 88 -6.59 17.66 5.16
CA GLU A 88 -5.61 18.71 5.46
C GLU A 88 -4.19 18.16 5.62
N GLN A 89 -4.02 17.09 6.40
CA GLN A 89 -2.72 16.46 6.63
C GLN A 89 -2.12 15.92 5.34
N VAL A 90 -2.92 15.29 4.49
CA VAL A 90 -2.48 14.77 3.18
C VAL A 90 -2.11 15.94 2.25
N ALA A 91 -2.89 17.01 2.22
CA ALA A 91 -2.59 18.18 1.40
C ALA A 91 -1.29 18.87 1.86
N VAL A 92 -1.05 19.00 3.17
CA VAL A 92 0.22 19.50 3.72
C VAL A 92 1.39 18.62 3.27
N LEU A 93 1.28 17.30 3.37
CA LEU A 93 2.32 16.39 2.92
C LEU A 93 2.55 16.52 1.40
N ASP A 94 1.49 16.68 0.62
CA ASP A 94 1.58 16.85 -0.83
C ASP A 94 2.34 18.13 -1.20
N VAL A 95 2.02 19.25 -0.56
CA VAL A 95 2.73 20.52 -0.72
C VAL A 95 4.20 20.39 -0.31
N LEU A 96 4.48 19.85 0.88
CA LEU A 96 5.85 19.71 1.41
C LEU A 96 6.72 18.77 0.56
N SER A 97 6.11 17.74 -0.02
CA SER A 97 6.81 16.80 -0.89
C SER A 97 6.93 17.28 -2.35
N GLY A 98 6.25 18.37 -2.73
CA GLY A 98 6.20 18.84 -4.12
C GLY A 98 5.40 17.90 -5.04
N GLY A 99 4.25 17.37 -4.58
CA GLY A 99 3.36 16.52 -5.37
C GLY A 99 3.80 15.05 -5.46
N ARG A 100 4.58 14.57 -4.48
CA ARG A 100 5.07 13.17 -4.46
C ARG A 100 4.21 12.22 -3.64
N VAL A 101 2.99 12.60 -3.26
CA VAL A 101 2.10 11.74 -2.48
C VAL A 101 1.35 10.75 -3.37
N ASP A 102 1.36 9.48 -2.95
CA ASP A 102 0.52 8.39 -3.45
C ASP A 102 -0.39 7.91 -2.31
N LEU A 103 -1.62 8.42 -2.26
CA LEU A 103 -2.51 8.13 -1.14
C LEU A 103 -3.25 6.80 -1.33
N GLY A 104 -2.72 5.75 -0.74
CA GLY A 104 -3.41 4.47 -0.63
C GLY A 104 -4.40 4.47 0.52
N ILE A 105 -5.65 4.13 0.23
CA ILE A 105 -6.77 4.15 1.18
C ILE A 105 -7.48 2.80 1.24
N GLY A 106 -8.06 2.50 2.39
CA GLY A 106 -8.79 1.26 2.62
C GLY A 106 -9.80 1.39 3.74
N LYS A 107 -10.69 0.38 3.80
CA LYS A 107 -11.74 0.33 4.85
C LYS A 107 -11.27 -0.38 6.13
N GLY A 108 -10.06 -0.94 6.15
CA GLY A 108 -9.58 -1.75 7.25
C GLY A 108 -10.19 -3.17 7.29
N TYR A 109 -9.56 -4.03 8.09
CA TYR A 109 -10.00 -5.42 8.25
C TYR A 109 -9.61 -6.05 9.59
N ARG A 110 -8.76 -5.40 10.38
CA ARG A 110 -8.28 -5.93 11.66
C ARG A 110 -9.27 -5.64 12.77
N HIS A 111 -9.87 -6.69 13.31
CA HIS A 111 -10.85 -6.58 14.39
C HIS A 111 -10.28 -5.84 15.62
N THR A 112 -9.03 -6.09 15.97
CA THR A 112 -8.38 -5.44 17.11
C THR A 112 -8.28 -3.92 16.97
N GLU A 113 -8.05 -3.42 15.74
CA GLU A 113 -7.97 -1.98 15.46
C GLU A 113 -9.35 -1.33 15.57
N PHE A 114 -10.38 -1.91 14.96
CA PHE A 114 -11.76 -1.44 15.09
C PHE A 114 -12.24 -1.41 16.53
N ARG A 115 -11.97 -2.48 17.30
CA ARG A 115 -12.28 -2.53 18.72
C ARG A 115 -11.55 -1.46 19.52
N GLY A 116 -10.25 -1.24 19.23
CA GLY A 116 -9.43 -0.25 19.90
C GLY A 116 -9.92 1.18 19.67
N PHE A 117 -10.45 1.49 18.49
CA PHE A 117 -11.08 2.77 18.16
C PHE A 117 -12.57 2.84 18.52
N CYS A 118 -13.15 1.79 19.12
CA CYS A 118 -14.57 1.73 19.48
C CYS A 118 -15.51 1.93 18.27
N ILE A 119 -15.11 1.41 17.09
CA ILE A 119 -15.90 1.50 15.86
C ILE A 119 -16.38 0.09 15.48
N PRO A 120 -17.69 -0.11 15.23
CA PRO A 120 -18.21 -1.37 14.72
C PRO A 120 -17.60 -1.69 13.34
N ILE A 121 -17.04 -2.90 13.18
CA ILE A 121 -16.39 -3.29 11.90
C ILE A 121 -17.39 -3.38 10.75
N GLU A 122 -18.66 -3.63 11.05
CA GLU A 122 -19.78 -3.67 10.11
C GLU A 122 -20.02 -2.30 9.45
N GLU A 123 -19.65 -1.21 10.11
CA GLU A 123 -19.74 0.16 9.58
C GLU A 123 -18.57 0.51 8.68
N SER A 124 -17.54 -0.33 8.59
CA SER A 124 -16.28 -0.02 7.91
C SER A 124 -16.46 0.47 6.47
N GLN A 125 -17.37 -0.16 5.71
CA GLN A 125 -17.60 0.22 4.32
C GLN A 125 -18.34 1.57 4.22
N ALA A 126 -19.40 1.76 5.01
CA ALA A 126 -20.19 2.99 4.96
C ALA A 126 -19.38 4.21 5.45
N ARG A 127 -18.56 4.02 6.51
CA ARG A 127 -17.64 5.07 6.98
C ARG A 127 -16.56 5.39 5.95
N PHE A 128 -16.03 4.37 5.27
CA PHE A 128 -15.04 4.56 4.21
C PHE A 128 -15.63 5.38 3.05
N ASP A 129 -16.83 5.01 2.59
CA ASP A 129 -17.47 5.68 1.44
C ASP A 129 -17.76 7.15 1.77
N GLU A 130 -18.32 7.44 2.95
CA GLU A 130 -18.60 8.81 3.39
C GLU A 130 -17.32 9.62 3.63
N ALA A 131 -16.29 9.02 4.24
CA ALA A 131 -15.03 9.70 4.46
C ALA A 131 -14.34 10.08 3.12
N LEU A 132 -14.35 9.18 2.14
CA LEU A 132 -13.78 9.45 0.83
C LEU A 132 -14.54 10.57 0.09
N GLU A 133 -15.86 10.60 0.17
CA GLU A 133 -16.68 11.68 -0.36
C GLU A 133 -16.27 13.03 0.24
N VAL A 134 -16.19 13.11 1.56
CA VAL A 134 -15.78 14.33 2.27
C VAL A 134 -14.36 14.75 1.90
N MET A 135 -13.40 13.82 1.87
CA MET A 135 -12.02 14.11 1.50
C MET A 135 -11.92 14.64 0.07
N THR A 136 -12.59 13.98 -0.88
CA THR A 136 -12.60 14.44 -2.28
C THR A 136 -13.18 15.84 -2.40
N LYS A 137 -14.31 16.09 -1.74
CA LYS A 137 -14.93 17.41 -1.68
C LYS A 137 -14.02 18.46 -1.05
N SER A 138 -13.29 18.09 0.02
CA SER A 138 -12.31 18.95 0.69
C SER A 138 -11.21 19.44 -0.25
N TRP A 139 -10.70 18.58 -1.13
CA TRP A 139 -9.62 18.95 -2.06
C TRP A 139 -10.11 19.68 -3.32
N THR A 140 -11.35 19.41 -3.76
CA THR A 140 -11.87 19.91 -5.05
C THR A 140 -12.75 21.14 -4.91
N SER A 141 -13.31 21.42 -3.72
CA SER A 141 -14.15 22.63 -3.51
C SER A 141 -13.31 23.89 -3.54
N THR A 142 -13.76 24.88 -4.31
CA THR A 142 -13.15 26.22 -4.38
C THR A 142 -13.71 27.18 -3.35
N GLU A 143 -14.86 26.84 -2.78
CA GLU A 143 -15.61 27.65 -1.83
C GLU A 143 -15.88 26.86 -0.56
N ARG A 144 -16.38 27.57 0.47
CA ARG A 144 -16.83 26.92 1.70
C ARG A 144 -17.95 25.93 1.40
N PHE A 145 -17.98 24.84 2.15
CA PHE A 145 -19.02 23.83 1.99
C PHE A 145 -19.49 23.28 3.32
N SER A 146 -20.67 22.68 3.30
CA SER A 146 -21.19 21.90 4.42
C SER A 146 -21.38 20.45 3.98
N HIS A 147 -21.32 19.52 4.94
CA HIS A 147 -21.63 18.12 4.78
C HIS A 147 -22.55 17.64 5.89
N ARG A 148 -23.58 16.87 5.55
CA ARG A 148 -24.56 16.28 6.48
C ARG A 148 -24.71 14.80 6.15
N GLY A 149 -23.77 14.00 6.62
CA GLY A 149 -23.76 12.58 6.40
C GLY A 149 -24.30 11.78 7.60
N ARG A 150 -24.12 10.48 7.57
CA ARG A 150 -24.47 9.58 8.68
C ARG A 150 -23.46 9.65 9.81
N TYR A 151 -22.18 9.77 9.49
CA TYR A 151 -21.07 9.71 10.45
C TYR A 151 -20.39 11.05 10.64
N TRP A 152 -20.43 11.92 9.62
CA TRP A 152 -19.71 13.19 9.62
C TRP A 152 -20.63 14.37 9.34
N HIS A 153 -20.46 15.43 10.15
CA HIS A 153 -21.20 16.67 10.00
C HIS A 153 -20.23 17.84 10.05
N PHE A 154 -20.22 18.66 9.03
CA PHE A 154 -19.38 19.84 8.92
C PHE A 154 -20.22 21.03 8.45
N ASP A 155 -20.00 22.18 9.05
CA ASP A 155 -20.74 23.42 8.71
C ASP A 155 -19.79 24.48 8.23
N ASP A 156 -20.04 24.98 7.02
CA ASP A 156 -19.37 26.15 6.46
C ASP A 156 -17.84 26.10 6.57
N ILE A 157 -17.25 24.99 6.18
CA ILE A 157 -15.79 24.76 6.25
C ILE A 157 -15.12 25.04 4.90
N VAL A 158 -13.85 25.38 4.95
CA VAL A 158 -12.91 25.38 3.82
C VAL A 158 -11.66 24.62 4.25
N VAL A 159 -11.09 23.79 3.37
CA VAL A 159 -9.90 22.98 3.66
C VAL A 159 -8.69 23.63 3.02
N GLU A 160 -7.67 23.87 3.83
CA GLU A 160 -6.39 24.51 3.44
C GLU A 160 -5.21 23.78 4.10
N PRO A 161 -4.06 23.67 3.38
CA PRO A 161 -3.82 24.14 2.01
C PRO A 161 -4.52 23.25 0.98
N ARG A 162 -4.54 23.70 -0.28
CA ARG A 162 -4.84 22.80 -1.39
C ARG A 162 -3.64 21.93 -1.72
N PRO A 163 -3.84 20.67 -2.14
CA PRO A 163 -2.76 19.86 -2.64
C PRO A 163 -2.16 20.46 -3.92
N VAL A 164 -0.90 20.10 -4.22
CA VAL A 164 -0.23 20.46 -5.47
C VAL A 164 -0.75 19.62 -6.63
N GLN A 165 -1.06 18.35 -6.35
CA GLN A 165 -1.61 17.44 -7.36
C GLN A 165 -3.08 17.76 -7.62
N GLU A 166 -3.46 17.85 -8.91
CA GLU A 166 -4.84 18.12 -9.34
C GLU A 166 -5.51 16.87 -9.96
N PRO A 167 -6.80 16.65 -9.68
CA PRO A 167 -7.69 17.39 -8.79
C PRO A 167 -7.46 17.12 -7.30
N HIS A 168 -6.64 16.14 -6.96
CA HIS A 168 -6.23 15.72 -5.62
C HIS A 168 -5.02 14.78 -5.73
N PRO A 169 -4.33 14.44 -4.62
CA PRO A 169 -3.27 13.44 -4.62
C PRO A 169 -3.71 12.12 -5.25
N LEU A 170 -2.79 11.46 -5.95
CA LEU A 170 -3.07 10.21 -6.65
C LEU A 170 -3.60 9.15 -5.67
N LEU A 171 -4.81 8.66 -5.91
CA LEU A 171 -5.47 7.67 -5.05
C LEU A 171 -5.13 6.24 -5.46
N TRP A 172 -4.83 5.43 -4.47
CA TRP A 172 -4.66 3.98 -4.59
C TRP A 172 -5.62 3.27 -3.66
N MET A 173 -6.24 2.19 -4.11
CA MET A 173 -7.17 1.41 -3.29
C MET A 173 -6.90 -0.08 -3.39
N THR A 174 -7.05 -0.78 -2.27
CA THR A 174 -6.92 -2.25 -2.27
C THR A 174 -8.15 -2.92 -2.89
N GLY A 175 -7.91 -3.94 -3.72
CA GLY A 175 -8.98 -4.73 -4.33
C GLY A 175 -8.53 -6.14 -4.66
N GLY A 176 -9.10 -7.17 -4.01
CA GLY A 176 -8.78 -8.58 -4.28
C GLY A 176 -9.98 -9.39 -4.80
N SER A 177 -11.20 -8.91 -4.59
CA SER A 177 -12.43 -9.56 -5.07
C SER A 177 -13.08 -8.78 -6.22
N PRO A 178 -13.88 -9.43 -7.08
CA PRO A 178 -14.55 -8.73 -8.17
C PRO A 178 -15.35 -7.50 -7.75
N PRO A 179 -16.15 -7.51 -6.65
CA PRO A 179 -16.83 -6.30 -6.21
C PRO A 179 -15.89 -5.18 -5.79
N SER A 180 -14.76 -5.51 -5.13
CA SER A 180 -13.79 -4.49 -4.70
C SER A 180 -13.05 -3.88 -5.89
N ILE A 181 -12.66 -4.67 -6.90
CA ILE A 181 -12.01 -4.19 -8.12
C ILE A 181 -12.94 -3.24 -8.89
N ARG A 182 -14.22 -3.60 -9.05
CA ARG A 182 -15.21 -2.70 -9.67
C ARG A 182 -15.35 -1.38 -8.93
N ARG A 183 -15.30 -1.41 -7.59
CA ARG A 183 -15.36 -0.20 -6.77
C ARG A 183 -14.13 0.68 -6.98
N VAL A 184 -12.91 0.11 -6.96
CA VAL A 184 -11.67 0.85 -7.28
C VAL A 184 -11.78 1.56 -8.62
N ALA A 185 -12.23 0.86 -9.66
CA ALA A 185 -12.44 1.44 -10.98
C ALA A 185 -13.50 2.56 -10.98
N ALA A 186 -14.59 2.40 -10.22
CA ALA A 186 -15.66 3.40 -10.12
C ALA A 186 -15.19 4.69 -9.43
N TYR A 187 -14.33 4.60 -8.41
CA TYR A 187 -13.74 5.77 -7.76
C TYR A 187 -12.63 6.45 -8.58
N GLY A 188 -12.20 5.87 -9.69
CA GLY A 188 -11.12 6.43 -10.49
C GLY A 188 -9.73 6.23 -9.89
N ALA A 189 -9.61 5.42 -8.84
CA ALA A 189 -8.36 5.14 -8.15
C ALA A 189 -7.52 4.08 -8.89
N ASN A 190 -6.23 4.06 -8.58
CA ASN A 190 -5.30 3.00 -8.95
C ASN A 190 -5.50 1.77 -8.04
N LEU A 191 -5.13 0.60 -8.53
CA LEU A 191 -5.35 -0.67 -7.84
C LEU A 191 -4.10 -1.14 -7.10
N LEU A 192 -4.23 -1.40 -5.79
CA LEU A 192 -3.24 -2.10 -4.98
C LEU A 192 -3.63 -3.57 -4.81
N LEU A 193 -2.76 -4.48 -5.21
CA LEU A 193 -2.93 -5.93 -5.06
C LEU A 193 -2.03 -6.48 -3.96
N ASP A 194 -2.54 -7.49 -3.26
CA ASP A 194 -1.91 -8.13 -2.12
C ASP A 194 -0.68 -8.96 -2.49
N GLN A 195 0.11 -9.34 -1.46
CA GLN A 195 1.34 -10.11 -1.60
C GLN A 195 1.15 -11.63 -1.67
N PHE A 196 -0.09 -12.14 -1.55
CA PHE A 196 -0.36 -13.58 -1.41
C PHE A 196 -0.87 -14.24 -2.68
N ALA A 197 -1.48 -13.46 -3.58
CA ALA A 197 -2.05 -14.03 -4.81
C ALA A 197 -0.96 -14.46 -5.80
N GLN A 198 -1.17 -15.65 -6.40
CA GLN A 198 -0.33 -16.16 -7.46
C GLN A 198 -0.41 -15.30 -8.73
N ALA A 199 0.61 -15.35 -9.58
CA ALA A 199 0.69 -14.53 -10.80
C ALA A 199 -0.54 -14.66 -11.69
N GLU A 200 -1.08 -15.86 -11.83
CA GLU A 200 -2.29 -16.13 -12.63
C GLU A 200 -3.52 -15.39 -12.07
N VAL A 201 -3.72 -15.42 -10.75
CA VAL A 201 -4.81 -14.70 -10.09
C VAL A 201 -4.62 -13.19 -10.23
N ILE A 202 -3.37 -12.70 -10.13
CA ILE A 202 -3.04 -11.30 -10.37
C ILE A 202 -3.42 -10.90 -11.80
N GLY A 203 -3.07 -11.71 -12.81
CA GLY A 203 -3.43 -11.46 -14.21
C GLY A 203 -4.94 -11.36 -14.42
N GLN A 204 -5.73 -12.26 -13.79
CA GLN A 204 -7.19 -12.20 -13.83
C GLN A 204 -7.74 -10.90 -13.22
N ARG A 205 -7.17 -10.45 -12.09
CA ARG A 205 -7.56 -9.19 -11.44
C ARG A 205 -7.21 -7.97 -12.27
N ILE A 206 -6.03 -7.96 -12.90
CA ILE A 206 -5.61 -6.89 -13.83
C ILE A 206 -6.56 -6.83 -15.02
N ALA A 207 -6.87 -7.98 -15.64
CA ALA A 207 -7.80 -8.03 -16.77
C ALA A 207 -9.19 -7.50 -16.40
N MET A 208 -9.69 -7.85 -15.21
CA MET A 208 -10.96 -7.34 -14.71
C MET A 208 -10.90 -5.82 -14.47
N PHE A 209 -9.85 -5.32 -13.82
CA PHE A 209 -9.69 -3.88 -13.58
C PHE A 209 -9.59 -3.10 -14.89
N LYS A 210 -8.81 -3.60 -15.85
CA LYS A 210 -8.70 -3.03 -17.19
C LYS A 210 -10.07 -2.92 -17.85
N ALA A 211 -10.84 -4.00 -17.91
CA ALA A 211 -12.17 -4.01 -18.49
C ALA A 211 -13.11 -2.99 -17.81
N GLU A 212 -13.06 -2.90 -16.48
CA GLU A 212 -13.90 -1.96 -15.70
C GLU A 212 -13.54 -0.49 -15.95
N ILE A 213 -12.25 -0.13 -16.11
CA ILE A 213 -11.89 1.26 -16.42
C ILE A 213 -12.16 1.64 -17.88
N GLU A 214 -11.98 0.69 -18.82
CA GLU A 214 -12.27 0.89 -20.24
C GLU A 214 -13.77 1.10 -20.49
N THR A 215 -14.65 0.35 -19.79
CA THR A 215 -16.10 0.60 -19.86
C THR A 215 -16.52 1.99 -19.34
N ARG A 216 -15.66 2.64 -18.56
CA ARG A 216 -15.84 4.02 -18.07
C ARG A 216 -15.15 5.07 -18.94
N GLY A 217 -14.70 4.69 -20.14
CA GLY A 217 -14.05 5.59 -21.10
C GLY A 217 -12.63 6.02 -20.73
N ARG A 218 -11.96 5.29 -19.82
CA ARG A 218 -10.56 5.58 -19.45
C ARG A 218 -9.60 4.59 -20.11
N ALA A 219 -8.42 5.06 -20.51
CA ALA A 219 -7.35 4.20 -21.00
C ALA A 219 -6.69 3.42 -19.83
N PHE A 220 -6.35 2.17 -20.07
CA PHE A 220 -5.60 1.37 -19.11
C PHE A 220 -4.11 1.73 -19.17
N ASP A 221 -3.53 2.04 -18.02
CA ASP A 221 -2.09 2.15 -17.81
C ASP A 221 -1.64 1.01 -16.87
N PRO A 222 -0.71 0.12 -17.29
CA PRO A 222 -0.17 -0.92 -16.40
C PRO A 222 0.41 -0.37 -15.09
N MET A 223 0.90 0.88 -15.09
CA MET A 223 1.40 1.55 -13.89
C MET A 223 0.30 1.97 -12.91
N SER A 224 -0.98 1.87 -13.29
CA SER A 224 -2.12 2.06 -12.39
C SER A 224 -2.43 0.84 -11.52
N VAL A 225 -1.67 -0.26 -11.66
CA VAL A 225 -1.79 -1.45 -10.83
C VAL A 225 -0.45 -1.76 -10.18
N ALA A 226 -0.39 -1.67 -8.86
CA ALA A 226 0.78 -2.06 -8.08
C ALA A 226 0.53 -3.38 -7.32
N VAL A 227 1.52 -4.26 -7.33
CA VAL A 227 1.45 -5.57 -6.67
C VAL A 227 2.51 -5.65 -5.57
N ALA A 228 2.08 -5.88 -4.33
CA ALA A 228 3.02 -6.11 -3.24
C ALA A 228 3.68 -7.49 -3.35
N ARG A 229 4.97 -7.59 -3.05
CA ARG A 229 5.72 -8.86 -3.00
C ARG A 229 6.80 -8.82 -1.91
N ASP A 230 6.89 -9.91 -1.16
CA ASP A 230 8.07 -10.17 -0.36
C ASP A 230 9.22 -10.55 -1.29
N VAL A 231 10.37 -9.88 -1.15
CA VAL A 231 11.55 -10.06 -2.02
C VAL A 231 12.77 -10.33 -1.16
N TYR A 232 13.55 -11.36 -1.52
CA TYR A 232 14.81 -11.65 -0.84
C TYR A 232 15.84 -12.23 -1.81
N VAL A 233 16.96 -11.56 -2.00
CA VAL A 233 18.07 -12.02 -2.83
C VAL A 233 18.98 -12.90 -1.97
N ALA A 234 18.76 -14.20 -2.06
CA ALA A 234 19.47 -15.20 -1.27
C ALA A 234 20.92 -15.39 -1.73
N LYS A 235 21.79 -15.78 -0.80
CA LYS A 235 23.19 -16.16 -1.07
C LYS A 235 23.29 -17.61 -1.54
N ASP A 236 22.47 -18.45 -0.90
CA ASP A 236 22.39 -19.89 -1.15
C ASP A 236 21.02 -20.42 -0.67
N GLU A 237 20.79 -21.71 -0.86
CA GLU A 237 19.54 -22.37 -0.49
C GLU A 237 19.27 -22.33 1.03
N ALA A 238 20.31 -22.45 1.85
CA ALA A 238 20.17 -22.40 3.32
C ALA A 238 19.72 -21.01 3.78
N ASP A 239 20.29 -19.95 3.21
CA ASP A 239 19.92 -18.56 3.48
C ASP A 239 18.48 -18.28 3.01
N MET A 240 18.08 -18.77 1.83
CA MET A 240 16.72 -18.67 1.32
C MET A 240 15.72 -19.35 2.27
N LYS A 241 16.01 -20.57 2.71
CA LYS A 241 15.15 -21.31 3.65
C LYS A 241 15.00 -20.58 5.00
N ALA A 242 16.09 -20.02 5.51
CA ALA A 242 16.06 -19.23 6.74
C ALA A 242 15.23 -17.94 6.57
N ALA A 243 15.32 -17.27 5.42
CA ALA A 243 14.53 -16.07 5.11
C ALA A 243 13.02 -16.38 5.00
N LEU A 244 12.65 -17.48 4.34
CA LEU A 244 11.25 -17.94 4.26
C LEU A 244 10.69 -18.26 5.66
N ALA A 245 11.47 -18.91 6.53
CA ALA A 245 11.05 -19.23 7.90
C ALA A 245 10.79 -17.94 8.73
N ARG A 246 11.68 -16.94 8.61
CA ARG A 246 11.48 -15.62 9.24
C ARG A 246 10.21 -14.92 8.75
N ALA A 247 9.98 -14.94 7.45
CA ALA A 247 8.79 -14.33 6.84
C ALA A 247 7.50 -15.04 7.29
N ALA A 248 7.50 -16.37 7.37
CA ALA A 248 6.37 -17.15 7.87
C ALA A 248 6.02 -16.81 9.32
N GLU A 249 7.03 -16.61 10.18
CA GLU A 249 6.80 -16.20 11.57
C GLU A 249 6.14 -14.82 11.66
N VAL A 250 6.60 -13.85 10.89
CA VAL A 250 5.99 -12.51 10.82
C VAL A 250 4.54 -12.58 10.32
N ARG A 251 4.27 -13.39 9.29
CA ARG A 251 2.91 -13.60 8.77
C ARG A 251 1.98 -14.19 9.82
N ARG A 252 2.40 -15.25 10.52
CA ARG A 252 1.60 -15.88 11.59
C ARG A 252 1.18 -14.87 12.67
N ARG A 253 2.11 -14.06 13.16
CA ARG A 253 1.83 -13.00 14.13
C ARG A 253 0.84 -11.97 13.59
N THR A 254 1.03 -11.55 12.33
CA THR A 254 0.13 -10.59 11.68
C THR A 254 -1.29 -11.09 11.61
N ILE A 255 -1.49 -12.38 11.32
CA ILE A 255 -2.81 -12.98 11.23
C ILE A 255 -3.45 -13.15 12.60
N GLU A 256 -2.68 -13.54 13.60
CA GLU A 256 -3.17 -13.71 14.96
C GLU A 256 -3.85 -12.44 15.49
N VAL A 257 -3.24 -11.26 15.28
CA VAL A 257 -3.83 -9.97 15.71
C VAL A 257 -4.93 -9.47 14.77
N SER A 258 -5.08 -10.06 13.58
CA SER A 258 -6.05 -9.58 12.57
C SER A 258 -7.41 -10.26 12.67
N ARG A 259 -7.48 -11.47 13.23
CA ARG A 259 -8.71 -12.28 13.28
C ARG A 259 -9.63 -11.85 14.41
N ALA A 260 -10.96 -11.90 14.14
CA ALA A 260 -11.96 -11.81 15.17
C ALA A 260 -11.90 -13.05 16.11
N PRO A 261 -12.28 -12.91 17.39
CA PRO A 261 -12.29 -14.04 18.34
C PRO A 261 -13.15 -15.21 17.89
N ASP A 262 -14.26 -14.95 17.22
CA ASP A 262 -15.21 -15.95 16.71
C ASP A 262 -14.83 -16.50 15.32
N ARG A 263 -13.76 -16.00 14.72
CA ARG A 263 -13.28 -16.34 13.37
C ARG A 263 -14.31 -16.15 12.25
N GLN A 264 -15.40 -15.42 12.51
CA GLN A 264 -16.43 -15.14 11.51
C GLN A 264 -16.17 -13.80 10.81
N GLY A 265 -16.36 -13.78 9.50
CA GLY A 265 -16.16 -12.59 8.66
C GLY A 265 -14.68 -12.24 8.45
N GLY A 266 -14.44 -11.27 7.63
CA GLY A 266 -13.09 -10.73 7.42
C GLY A 266 -12.84 -10.30 5.98
N SER A 267 -11.65 -9.75 5.77
CA SER A 267 -11.14 -9.38 4.46
C SER A 267 -10.74 -10.62 3.66
N HIS A 268 -10.85 -10.54 2.35
CA HIS A 268 -10.34 -11.53 1.41
C HIS A 268 -8.88 -11.96 1.74
N ILE A 269 -8.05 -11.04 2.24
CA ILE A 269 -6.68 -11.34 2.64
C ILE A 269 -6.59 -12.41 3.76
N LEU A 270 -7.61 -12.54 4.61
CA LEU A 270 -7.67 -13.53 5.68
C LEU A 270 -8.15 -14.91 5.21
N THR A 271 -8.55 -15.05 3.95
CA THR A 271 -8.99 -16.34 3.38
C THR A 271 -7.86 -17.20 2.85
N TYR A 272 -6.66 -16.62 2.66
CA TYR A 272 -5.50 -17.38 2.20
C TYR A 272 -4.98 -18.34 3.29
N ASP A 273 -4.46 -19.50 2.85
CA ASP A 273 -3.45 -20.20 3.65
C ASP A 273 -2.14 -19.39 3.54
N HIS A 274 -1.87 -18.60 4.57
CA HIS A 274 -0.81 -17.61 4.53
C HIS A 274 0.59 -18.21 4.48
N ASP A 275 0.80 -19.41 4.99
CA ASP A 275 2.10 -20.07 4.93
C ASP A 275 2.36 -20.59 3.51
N GLU A 276 1.41 -21.29 2.90
CA GLU A 276 1.52 -21.77 1.54
C GLU A 276 1.51 -20.62 0.52
N ALA A 277 0.48 -19.77 0.57
CA ALA A 277 0.32 -18.67 -0.38
C ALA A 277 1.47 -17.66 -0.26
N GLY A 278 1.92 -17.32 0.97
CA GLY A 278 3.01 -16.40 1.18
C GLY A 278 4.35 -16.93 0.66
N ASN A 279 4.62 -18.23 0.82
CA ASN A 279 5.85 -18.83 0.32
C ASN A 279 5.86 -18.96 -1.21
N SER A 280 4.72 -19.35 -1.80
CA SER A 280 4.62 -19.54 -3.25
C SER A 280 4.55 -18.23 -4.05
N ALA A 281 4.00 -17.14 -3.46
CA ALA A 281 4.01 -15.82 -4.07
C ALA A 281 5.30 -15.03 -3.81
N ALA A 282 6.16 -15.47 -2.87
CA ALA A 282 7.40 -14.79 -2.53
C ALA A 282 8.40 -14.79 -3.69
N VAL A 283 9.01 -13.64 -3.94
CA VAL A 283 10.05 -13.44 -4.94
C VAL A 283 11.42 -13.61 -4.27
N TYR A 284 11.68 -14.83 -3.79
CA TYR A 284 12.91 -15.24 -3.10
C TYR A 284 13.74 -16.14 -3.99
N GLY A 285 15.06 -16.02 -3.94
CA GLY A 285 15.99 -16.87 -4.67
C GLY A 285 17.30 -16.18 -5.03
N SER A 286 18.06 -16.82 -5.92
CA SER A 286 19.18 -16.20 -6.64
C SER A 286 18.68 -15.06 -7.55
N PRO A 287 19.56 -14.18 -8.06
CA PRO A 287 19.18 -13.15 -9.02
C PRO A 287 18.41 -13.69 -10.22
N ASP A 288 18.84 -14.81 -10.81
CA ASP A 288 18.20 -15.43 -11.98
C ASP A 288 16.80 -15.98 -11.64
N GLU A 289 16.62 -16.62 -10.48
CA GLU A 289 15.33 -17.13 -10.05
C GLU A 289 14.35 -15.98 -9.78
N ILE A 290 14.83 -14.88 -9.20
CA ILE A 290 14.01 -13.67 -9.00
C ILE A 290 13.62 -13.05 -10.33
N ALA A 291 14.56 -12.95 -11.27
CA ALA A 291 14.27 -12.44 -12.62
C ALA A 291 13.19 -13.28 -13.32
N MET A 292 13.25 -14.62 -13.27
CA MET A 292 12.21 -15.49 -13.82
C MET A 292 10.83 -15.27 -13.18
N LYS A 293 10.78 -15.07 -11.87
CA LYS A 293 9.52 -14.77 -11.14
C LYS A 293 8.96 -13.41 -11.54
N LEU A 294 9.81 -12.39 -11.71
CA LEU A 294 9.40 -11.07 -12.19
C LEU A 294 8.91 -11.11 -13.64
N GLU A 295 9.56 -11.88 -14.50
CA GLU A 295 9.08 -12.12 -15.89
C GLU A 295 7.69 -12.77 -15.89
N THR A 296 7.44 -13.72 -15.00
CA THR A 296 6.11 -14.32 -14.83
C THR A 296 5.06 -13.28 -14.45
N LEU A 297 5.39 -12.37 -13.54
CA LEU A 297 4.50 -11.25 -13.16
C LEU A 297 4.31 -10.27 -14.33
N ARG A 298 5.38 -9.94 -15.05
CA ARG A 298 5.32 -9.05 -16.23
C ARG A 298 4.46 -9.64 -17.34
N ALA A 299 4.57 -10.95 -17.59
CA ALA A 299 3.78 -11.65 -18.60
C ALA A 299 2.27 -11.61 -18.34
N VAL A 300 1.83 -11.51 -17.09
CA VAL A 300 0.41 -11.36 -16.73
C VAL A 300 -0.03 -9.91 -16.61
N GLY A 301 0.82 -8.95 -16.98
CA GLY A 301 0.47 -7.53 -17.07
C GLY A 301 0.87 -6.67 -15.87
N VAL A 302 1.72 -7.18 -14.96
CA VAL A 302 2.24 -6.37 -13.84
C VAL A 302 3.30 -5.41 -14.36
N GLY A 303 3.04 -4.11 -14.25
CA GLY A 303 4.01 -3.05 -14.56
C GLY A 303 4.65 -2.43 -13.31
N TYR A 304 4.08 -2.64 -12.13
CA TYR A 304 4.57 -2.01 -10.91
C TYR A 304 4.60 -3.00 -9.74
N VAL A 305 5.79 -3.23 -9.20
CA VAL A 305 6.01 -4.11 -8.04
C VAL A 305 6.43 -3.27 -6.83
N LEU A 306 5.74 -3.47 -5.72
CA LEU A 306 6.08 -2.91 -4.42
C LEU A 306 6.79 -4.00 -3.60
N ALA A 307 8.11 -3.92 -3.51
CA ALA A 307 8.96 -4.92 -2.90
C ALA A 307 9.11 -4.71 -1.38
N SER A 308 8.89 -5.77 -0.61
CA SER A 308 9.18 -5.82 0.82
C SER A 308 10.46 -6.65 1.03
N PHE A 309 11.53 -6.00 1.44
CA PHE A 309 12.83 -6.66 1.67
C PHE A 309 13.03 -7.12 3.12
N GLY A 310 12.01 -6.99 3.99
CA GLY A 310 12.12 -7.32 5.41
C GLY A 310 13.23 -6.56 6.16
N GLY A 311 13.59 -5.36 5.68
CA GLY A 311 14.68 -4.53 6.22
C GLY A 311 16.09 -4.94 5.78
N SER A 312 16.25 -5.92 4.90
CA SER A 312 17.54 -6.36 4.39
C SER A 312 18.14 -5.36 3.41
N ARG A 313 19.11 -4.54 3.86
CA ARG A 313 19.85 -3.62 3.00
C ARG A 313 20.64 -4.34 1.90
N GLU A 314 21.20 -5.50 2.22
CA GLU A 314 21.92 -6.32 1.25
C GLU A 314 21.00 -6.76 0.10
N SER A 315 19.80 -7.28 0.41
CA SER A 315 18.83 -7.65 -0.63
C SER A 315 18.34 -6.44 -1.43
N LEU A 316 18.12 -5.29 -0.78
CA LEU A 316 17.77 -4.03 -1.45
C LEU A 316 18.82 -3.62 -2.49
N GLN A 317 20.11 -3.62 -2.08
CA GLN A 317 21.22 -3.22 -2.93
C GLN A 317 21.46 -4.22 -4.08
N ARG A 318 21.43 -5.52 -3.77
CA ARG A 318 21.63 -6.57 -4.77
C ARG A 318 20.50 -6.59 -5.80
N PHE A 319 19.26 -6.43 -5.35
CA PHE A 319 18.12 -6.33 -6.27
C PHE A 319 18.29 -5.16 -7.24
N ALA A 320 18.63 -3.98 -6.73
CA ALA A 320 18.81 -2.78 -7.56
C ALA A 320 19.95 -2.90 -8.58
N ARG A 321 21.03 -3.60 -8.24
CA ARG A 321 22.22 -3.71 -9.09
C ARG A 321 22.20 -4.91 -10.02
N GLU A 322 21.67 -6.05 -9.53
CA GLU A 322 21.79 -7.34 -10.23
C GLU A 322 20.52 -7.72 -11.00
N ILE A 323 19.34 -7.12 -10.62
CA ILE A 323 18.04 -7.59 -11.14
C ILE A 323 17.28 -6.45 -11.83
N ALA A 324 17.03 -5.34 -11.15
CA ALA A 324 16.20 -4.25 -11.66
C ALA A 324 16.60 -3.71 -13.04
N PRO A 325 17.90 -3.63 -13.42
CA PRO A 325 18.31 -3.15 -14.74
C PRO A 325 17.81 -3.97 -15.92
N ALA A 326 17.47 -5.24 -15.71
CA ALA A 326 16.92 -6.11 -16.76
C ALA A 326 15.43 -5.80 -17.07
N PHE A 327 14.80 -4.96 -16.28
CA PHE A 327 13.37 -4.63 -16.36
C PHE A 327 13.10 -3.14 -16.62
N SER A 328 14.16 -2.35 -16.87
CA SER A 328 14.10 -0.90 -17.13
C SER A 328 14.11 -0.58 -18.61
#